data_9d2d4b4d3028c724ef9eaa64f6af0703
#
_entry.id   9d2d4b4d3028c724ef9eaa64f6af0703
#
_cell.length_a   1.000
_cell.length_b   1.000
_cell.length_c   1.000
_cell.angle_alpha   90.00
_cell.angle_beta   90.00
_cell.angle_gamma   90.00
#
_symmetry.space_group_name_H-M   'P 1'
#
loop_
_entity.id
_entity.type
_entity.pdbx_description
1 polymer ?
#
loop_
_entity_poly.entity_id
_entity_poly.type
_entity_poly.pdbx_seq_one_letter_code
_entity_poly.pdbx_strand_id
1 'polypeptide(L)'
;MSLSHPIGDMLTRIRNGQNAGKEFVVVPNSKLRAAVLAVLKDEGFITDFRKEQVDEHRSNLVIELKYVGGNGAIQEITVVSKPGRRVYSGSAKMPKVLNGLGIAIVSTPNGVMTDHKARLMNVGGEVLCEVI
;
A
#
# COMPACT_ATOMS: atom_id res chain seq x y z
N MET A 1 -0.67 -21.63 14.93
CA MET A 1 -0.10 -21.20 13.63
C MET A 1 -0.51 -19.78 13.33
N SER A 2 0.45 -18.91 13.13
CA SER A 2 0.14 -17.51 12.81
C SER A 2 -0.11 -17.37 11.30
N LEU A 3 -1.10 -16.55 10.96
CA LEU A 3 -1.37 -16.20 9.57
C LEU A 3 -0.42 -15.09 9.14
N SER A 4 0.25 -15.30 8.00
CA SER A 4 1.09 -14.28 7.40
C SER A 4 0.23 -13.17 6.80
N HIS A 5 0.61 -11.92 7.06
CA HIS A 5 -0.10 -10.76 6.48
C HIS A 5 0.94 -9.76 5.93
N PRO A 6 1.53 -10.07 4.76
CA PRO A 6 2.61 -9.26 4.20
C PRO A 6 2.26 -7.79 4.01
N ILE A 7 1.06 -7.49 3.52
CA ILE A 7 0.63 -6.10 3.30
C ILE A 7 0.41 -5.40 4.64
N GLY A 8 -0.32 -6.02 5.56
CA GLY A 8 -0.55 -5.44 6.89
C GLY A 8 0.74 -5.15 7.63
N ASP A 9 1.68 -6.08 7.59
CA ASP A 9 2.99 -5.90 8.21
C ASP A 9 3.76 -4.73 7.59
N MET A 10 3.77 -4.62 6.27
CA MET A 10 4.42 -3.50 5.57
C MET A 10 3.77 -2.17 5.95
N LEU A 11 2.45 -2.08 5.93
CA LEU A 11 1.74 -0.84 6.26
C LEU A 11 1.98 -0.42 7.72
N THR A 12 2.07 -1.37 8.63
CA THR A 12 2.41 -1.12 10.03
C THR A 12 3.83 -0.55 10.15
N ARG A 13 4.79 -1.11 9.42
CA ARG A 13 6.17 -0.60 9.41
C ARG A 13 6.25 0.81 8.85
N ILE A 14 5.50 1.11 7.80
CA ILE A 14 5.43 2.47 7.23
C ILE A 14 4.86 3.44 8.27
N ARG A 15 3.73 3.07 8.90
CA ARG A 15 3.08 3.90 9.92
C ARG A 15 4.02 4.18 11.09
N ASN A 16 4.63 3.14 11.62
CA ASN A 16 5.53 3.28 12.77
C ASN A 16 6.80 4.07 12.40
N GLY A 17 7.35 3.84 11.21
CA GLY A 17 8.51 4.58 10.73
C GLY A 17 8.22 6.07 10.57
N GLN A 18 7.06 6.40 10.01
CA GLN A 18 6.65 7.79 9.85
C GLN A 18 6.43 8.47 11.21
N ASN A 19 5.77 7.79 12.15
CA ASN A 19 5.55 8.32 13.49
C ASN A 19 6.87 8.55 14.25
N ALA A 20 7.90 7.74 13.95
CA ALA A 20 9.22 7.89 14.54
C ALA A 20 10.12 8.87 13.78
N GLY A 21 9.63 9.47 12.71
CA GLY A 21 10.40 10.41 11.89
C GLY A 21 11.52 9.79 11.09
N LYS A 22 11.44 8.50 10.76
CA LYS A 22 12.47 7.81 10.00
C LYS A 22 12.47 8.23 8.54
N GLU A 23 13.65 8.28 7.94
CA GLU A 23 13.78 8.55 6.51
C GLU A 23 13.45 7.32 5.68
N PHE A 24 13.87 6.14 6.14
CA PHE A 24 13.67 4.89 5.43
C PHE A 24 13.08 3.82 6.34
N VAL A 25 12.29 2.92 5.74
CA VAL A 25 11.89 1.66 6.36
C VAL A 25 12.18 0.52 5.38
N VAL A 26 12.43 -0.67 5.92
CA VAL A 26 12.83 -1.83 5.12
C VAL A 26 11.85 -2.97 5.39
N VAL A 27 11.40 -3.61 4.31
CA VAL A 27 10.54 -4.81 4.39
C VAL A 27 11.07 -5.87 3.43
N PRO A 28 10.81 -7.16 3.70
CA PRO A 28 11.14 -8.19 2.71
C PRO A 28 10.39 -7.95 1.41
N ASN A 29 11.07 -8.22 0.28
CA ASN A 29 10.47 -8.01 -1.03
C ASN A 29 9.37 -9.05 -1.33
N SER A 30 8.32 -8.61 -2.00
CA SER A 30 7.37 -9.47 -2.69
C SER A 30 6.77 -8.67 -3.84
N LYS A 31 6.22 -9.38 -4.82
CA LYS A 31 5.59 -8.72 -5.97
C LYS A 31 4.42 -7.85 -5.53
N LEU A 32 3.62 -8.35 -4.61
CA LEU A 32 2.45 -7.60 -4.11
C LEU A 32 2.87 -6.35 -3.34
N ARG A 33 3.86 -6.46 -2.46
CA ARG A 33 4.38 -5.32 -1.72
C ARG A 33 4.94 -4.25 -2.65
N ALA A 34 5.72 -4.65 -3.64
CA ALA A 34 6.29 -3.72 -4.62
C ALA A 34 5.19 -3.02 -5.44
N ALA A 35 4.14 -3.75 -5.82
CA ALA A 35 3.03 -3.18 -6.56
C ALA A 35 2.25 -2.14 -5.72
N VAL A 36 2.02 -2.43 -4.44
CA VAL A 36 1.38 -1.47 -3.52
C VAL A 36 2.24 -0.23 -3.35
N LEU A 37 3.56 -0.40 -3.20
CA LEU A 37 4.48 0.73 -3.07
C LEU A 37 4.51 1.59 -4.32
N ALA A 38 4.40 0.98 -5.51
CA ALA A 38 4.34 1.74 -6.76
C ALA A 38 3.11 2.66 -6.78
N VAL A 39 1.97 2.19 -6.31
CA VAL A 39 0.75 3.01 -6.20
C VAL A 39 0.95 4.14 -5.19
N LEU A 40 1.51 3.84 -4.02
CA LEU A 40 1.77 4.85 -2.99
C LEU A 40 2.72 5.94 -3.50
N LYS A 41 3.74 5.56 -4.25
CA LYS A 41 4.68 6.50 -4.86
C LYS A 41 3.99 7.38 -5.90
N ASP A 42 3.24 6.78 -6.81
CA ASP A 42 2.53 7.51 -7.88
C ASP A 42 1.51 8.49 -7.31
N GLU A 43 0.90 8.16 -6.18
CA GLU A 43 -0.08 9.03 -5.53
C GLU A 43 0.57 10.04 -4.57
N GLY A 44 1.89 10.02 -4.44
CA GLY A 44 2.61 11.00 -3.65
C GLY A 44 2.62 10.76 -2.15
N PHE A 45 2.33 9.54 -1.70
CA PHE A 45 2.33 9.19 -0.27
C PHE A 45 3.70 8.78 0.25
N ILE A 46 4.58 8.31 -0.62
CA ILE A 46 5.99 8.05 -0.30
C ILE A 46 6.85 8.72 -1.36
N THR A 47 8.12 8.96 -1.03
CA THR A 47 9.05 9.61 -1.97
C THR A 47 9.49 8.63 -3.05
N ASP A 48 9.94 7.45 -2.64
CA ASP A 48 10.44 6.43 -3.57
C ASP A 48 10.58 5.09 -2.84
N PHE A 49 10.89 4.05 -3.59
CA PHE A 49 11.29 2.78 -3.03
C PHE A 49 12.25 2.08 -4.00
N ARG A 50 13.07 1.19 -3.47
CA ARG A 50 13.99 0.42 -4.29
C ARG A 50 14.14 -0.99 -3.75
N LYS A 51 14.52 -1.90 -4.64
CA LYS A 51 14.89 -3.27 -4.28
C LYS A 51 16.36 -3.29 -3.89
N GLU A 52 16.66 -3.96 -2.80
CA GLU A 52 18.03 -4.17 -2.34
C GLU A 52 18.28 -5.65 -2.16
N GLN A 53 19.26 -6.19 -2.87
CA GLN A 53 19.60 -7.61 -2.79
C GLN A 53 20.37 -7.89 -1.50
N VAL A 54 19.90 -8.87 -0.73
CA VAL A 54 20.54 -9.28 0.53
C VAL A 54 21.48 -10.45 0.28
N ASP A 55 21.00 -11.47 -0.44
CA ASP A 55 21.79 -12.64 -0.82
C ASP A 55 21.21 -13.21 -2.14
N GLU A 56 21.64 -14.42 -2.54
CA GLU A 56 21.21 -15.02 -3.81
C GLU A 56 19.70 -15.25 -3.90
N HIS A 57 19.02 -15.43 -2.77
CA HIS A 57 17.62 -15.82 -2.72
C HIS A 57 16.71 -14.79 -2.08
N ARG A 58 17.26 -13.77 -1.43
CA ARG A 58 16.47 -12.81 -0.68
C ARG A 58 16.80 -11.39 -1.09
N SER A 59 15.75 -10.59 -1.16
CA SER A 59 15.87 -9.15 -1.36
C SER A 59 14.89 -8.43 -0.44
N ASN A 60 15.21 -7.15 -0.18
CA ASN A 60 14.36 -6.26 0.59
C ASN A 60 13.85 -5.13 -0.30
N LEU A 61 12.79 -4.50 0.15
CA LEU A 61 12.34 -3.22 -0.38
C LEU A 61 12.70 -2.15 0.63
N VAL A 62 13.43 -1.14 0.19
CA VAL A 62 13.80 0.03 0.99
C VAL A 62 12.85 1.14 0.59
N ILE A 63 12.07 1.64 1.54
CA ILE A 63 11.01 2.61 1.31
C ILE A 63 11.45 3.94 1.86
N GLU A 64 11.51 4.95 1.00
CA GLU A 64 11.82 6.31 1.40
C GLU A 64 10.52 7.02 1.76
N LEU A 65 10.35 7.35 3.03
CA LEU A 65 9.16 8.01 3.53
C LEU A 65 9.14 9.48 3.10
N LYS A 66 7.95 10.07 3.08
CA LYS A 66 7.76 11.44 2.63
C LYS A 66 7.19 12.28 3.76
N TYR A 67 7.75 13.47 3.93
CA TYR A 67 7.29 14.45 4.91
C TYR A 67 7.04 15.77 4.23
N VAL A 68 5.98 16.47 4.66
CA VAL A 68 5.62 17.78 4.14
C VAL A 68 5.38 18.69 5.32
N GLY A 69 6.14 19.78 5.41
CA GLY A 69 6.02 20.72 6.53
C GLY A 69 6.28 20.10 7.89
N GLY A 70 7.16 19.10 7.96
CA GLY A 70 7.49 18.39 9.20
C GLY A 70 6.52 17.28 9.57
N ASN A 71 5.47 17.07 8.79
CA ASN A 71 4.47 16.01 9.01
C ASN A 71 4.57 14.93 7.93
N GLY A 72 4.30 13.69 8.31
CA GLY A 72 4.26 12.59 7.35
C GLY A 72 3.20 12.83 6.28
N ALA A 73 3.52 12.44 5.03
CA ALA A 73 2.60 12.61 3.91
C ALA A 73 1.35 11.72 4.05
N ILE A 74 1.46 10.60 4.74
CA ILE A 74 0.34 9.72 5.02
C ILE A 74 -0.31 10.17 6.33
N GLN A 75 -1.56 10.61 6.28
CA GLN A 75 -2.31 10.96 7.48
C GLN A 75 -2.85 9.72 8.17
N GLU A 76 -3.38 8.79 7.38
CA GLU A 76 -3.93 7.55 7.89
C GLU A 76 -3.79 6.45 6.84
N ILE A 77 -3.42 5.25 7.28
CA ILE A 77 -3.34 4.08 6.43
C ILE A 77 -3.97 2.89 7.16
N THR A 78 -4.97 2.29 6.52
CA THR A 78 -5.81 1.27 7.14
C THR A 78 -5.86 0.03 6.27
N VAL A 79 -5.57 -1.13 6.87
CA VAL A 79 -5.73 -2.42 6.21
C VAL A 79 -7.21 -2.75 6.11
N VAL A 80 -7.69 -3.10 4.92
CA VAL A 80 -9.08 -3.51 4.70
C VAL A 80 -9.18 -5.02 4.61
N SER A 81 -8.46 -5.64 3.68
CA SER A 81 -8.47 -7.10 3.49
C SER A 81 -7.45 -7.75 4.40
N LYS A 82 -7.87 -8.77 5.14
CA LYS A 82 -7.03 -9.48 6.12
C LYS A 82 -7.08 -10.98 5.83
N PRO A 83 -6.08 -11.77 6.27
CA PRO A 83 -6.07 -13.22 6.01
C PRO A 83 -7.35 -13.94 6.45
N GLY A 84 -7.93 -13.55 7.58
CA GLY A 84 -9.17 -14.15 8.08
C GLY A 84 -10.44 -13.52 7.52
N ARG A 85 -10.32 -12.43 6.76
CA ARG A 85 -11.48 -11.69 6.24
C ARG A 85 -11.08 -10.92 4.99
N ARG A 86 -11.12 -11.59 3.84
CA ARG A 86 -10.85 -10.94 2.55
C ARG A 86 -12.04 -10.09 2.13
N VAL A 87 -11.77 -8.93 1.54
CA VAL A 87 -12.78 -7.97 1.12
C VAL A 87 -12.64 -7.73 -0.38
N TYR A 88 -13.70 -8.02 -1.13
CA TYR A 88 -13.75 -7.86 -2.59
C TYR A 88 -14.84 -6.87 -2.97
N SER A 89 -14.63 -6.15 -4.07
CA SER A 89 -15.62 -5.21 -4.57
C SER A 89 -15.63 -5.22 -6.09
N GLY A 90 -16.84 -5.13 -6.67
CA GLY A 90 -16.99 -4.85 -8.09
C GLY A 90 -16.73 -3.37 -8.39
N SER A 91 -16.50 -3.03 -9.66
CA SER A 91 -16.19 -1.68 -10.07
C SER A 91 -17.26 -0.66 -9.66
N ALA A 92 -18.53 -1.04 -9.77
CA ALA A 92 -19.65 -0.15 -9.46
C ALA A 92 -19.79 0.17 -7.97
N LYS A 93 -19.28 -0.73 -7.10
CA LYS A 93 -19.38 -0.59 -5.64
C LYS A 93 -18.03 -0.30 -5.00
N MET A 94 -17.04 0.05 -5.80
CA MET A 94 -15.71 0.35 -5.30
C MET A 94 -15.75 1.50 -4.28
N PRO A 95 -15.16 1.33 -3.09
CA PRO A 95 -15.24 2.35 -2.05
C PRO A 95 -14.55 3.65 -2.49
N LYS A 96 -15.11 4.77 -2.05
CA LYS A 96 -14.46 6.07 -2.15
C LYS A 96 -14.02 6.48 -0.75
N VAL A 97 -12.74 6.76 -0.59
CA VAL A 97 -12.17 7.15 0.69
C VAL A 97 -12.32 8.66 0.86
N LEU A 98 -13.06 9.08 1.89
CA LEU A 98 -13.36 10.49 2.16
C LEU A 98 -13.81 11.25 0.90
N ASN A 99 -14.76 10.69 0.17
CA ASN A 99 -15.32 11.32 -1.04
C ASN A 99 -14.26 11.63 -2.11
N GLY A 100 -13.20 10.83 -2.20
CA GLY A 100 -12.14 11.00 -3.18
C GLY A 100 -10.94 11.79 -2.68
N LEU A 101 -10.92 12.21 -1.43
CA LEU A 101 -9.75 12.86 -0.84
C LEU A 101 -8.64 11.85 -0.50
N GLY A 102 -9.01 10.60 -0.26
CA GLY A 102 -8.07 9.50 -0.09
C GLY A 102 -8.19 8.50 -1.22
N ILE A 103 -7.46 7.40 -1.13
CA ILE A 103 -7.49 6.31 -2.10
C ILE A 103 -7.72 4.97 -1.42
N ALA A 104 -8.32 4.03 -2.14
CA ALA A 104 -8.22 2.62 -1.83
C ALA A 104 -7.26 1.98 -2.82
N ILE A 105 -6.45 1.04 -2.36
CA ILE A 105 -5.55 0.28 -3.22
C ILE A 105 -6.16 -1.09 -3.42
N VAL A 106 -6.38 -1.46 -4.69
CA VAL A 106 -7.15 -2.64 -5.08
C VAL A 106 -6.30 -3.56 -5.94
N SER A 107 -6.33 -4.84 -5.64
CA SER A 107 -5.70 -5.87 -6.47
C SER A 107 -6.74 -6.40 -7.44
N THR A 108 -6.53 -6.15 -8.74
CA THR A 108 -7.44 -6.53 -9.83
C THR A 108 -6.77 -7.52 -10.78
N PRO A 109 -7.53 -8.17 -11.67
CA PRO A 109 -6.91 -9.00 -12.71
C PRO A 109 -5.95 -8.23 -13.62
N ASN A 110 -6.09 -6.91 -13.68
CA ASN A 110 -5.24 -6.04 -14.50
C ASN A 110 -4.11 -5.39 -13.70
N GLY A 111 -3.89 -5.82 -12.47
CA GLY A 111 -2.83 -5.32 -11.60
C GLY A 111 -3.34 -4.60 -10.37
N VAL A 112 -2.41 -4.14 -9.54
CA VAL A 112 -2.70 -3.36 -8.35
C VAL A 112 -2.86 -1.90 -8.76
N MET A 113 -3.95 -1.28 -8.34
CA MET A 113 -4.28 0.09 -8.76
C MET A 113 -5.14 0.80 -7.71
N THR A 114 -5.39 2.09 -7.92
CA THR A 114 -6.32 2.85 -7.08
C THR A 114 -7.76 2.47 -7.42
N ASP A 115 -8.66 2.73 -6.48
CA ASP A 115 -10.11 2.61 -6.70
C ASP A 115 -10.56 3.45 -7.90
N HIS A 116 -10.02 4.66 -8.04
CA HIS A 116 -10.35 5.55 -9.16
C HIS A 116 -10.01 4.91 -10.50
N LYS A 117 -8.80 4.36 -10.63
CA LYS A 117 -8.37 3.70 -11.87
C LYS A 117 -9.20 2.44 -12.13
N ALA A 118 -9.50 1.66 -11.08
CA ALA A 118 -10.33 0.46 -11.22
C ALA A 118 -11.73 0.81 -11.74
N ARG A 119 -12.32 1.88 -11.25
CA ARG A 119 -13.62 2.36 -11.75
C ARG A 119 -13.53 2.78 -13.21
N LEU A 120 -12.49 3.51 -13.60
CA LEU A 120 -12.29 3.93 -14.99
C LEU A 120 -12.13 2.74 -15.93
N MET A 121 -11.44 1.69 -15.49
CA MET A 121 -11.21 0.48 -16.27
C MET A 121 -12.37 -0.52 -16.17
N ASN A 122 -13.36 -0.23 -15.34
CA ASN A 122 -14.52 -1.08 -15.09
C ASN A 122 -14.11 -2.49 -14.62
N VAL A 123 -13.15 -2.55 -13.69
CA VAL A 123 -12.68 -3.80 -13.08
C VAL A 123 -12.88 -3.76 -11.58
N GLY A 124 -13.17 -4.93 -11.01
CA GLY A 124 -13.24 -5.11 -9.56
C GLY A 124 -12.05 -5.93 -9.06
N GLY A 125 -11.97 -6.08 -7.76
CA GLY A 125 -10.91 -6.86 -7.16
C GLY A 125 -10.93 -6.84 -5.64
N GLU A 126 -9.82 -7.26 -5.05
CA GLU A 126 -9.63 -7.27 -3.61
C GLU A 126 -9.19 -5.89 -3.13
N VAL A 127 -9.94 -5.31 -2.19
CA VAL A 127 -9.59 -4.03 -1.57
C VAL A 127 -8.56 -4.29 -0.49
N LEU A 128 -7.31 -3.90 -0.73
CA LEU A 128 -6.20 -4.20 0.17
C LEU A 128 -6.14 -3.23 1.35
N CYS A 129 -6.19 -1.95 1.08
CA CYS A 129 -6.06 -0.91 2.10
C CYS A 129 -6.67 0.41 1.63
N GLU A 130 -6.79 1.34 2.58
CA GLU A 130 -7.22 2.72 2.33
C GLU A 130 -6.17 3.67 2.88
N VAL A 131 -5.89 4.75 2.15
CA VAL A 131 -4.84 5.71 2.49
C VAL A 131 -5.38 7.13 2.30
N ILE A 132 -5.08 7.95 3.29
CA ILE A 132 -5.39 9.39 3.25
C ILE A 132 -4.10 10.17 3.46
#